data_0a2fa7fe91427808fc3c7e35636fb7bd
#
_entry.id   0a2fa7fe91427808fc3c7e35636fb7bd
#
_cell.length_a   1.000
_cell.length_b   1.000
_cell.length_c   1.000
_cell.angle_alpha   90.00
_cell.angle_beta   90.00
_cell.angle_gamma   90.00
#
_symmetry.space_group_name_H-M   'P 1'
#
loop_
_entity.id
_entity.type
_entity.pdbx_description
1 polymer ?
#
loop_
_entity_poly.entity_id
_entity_poly.type
_entity_poly.pdbx_seq_one_letter_code
_entity_poly.pdbx_strand_id
1 'polypeptide(L)'
;MKQIVSLLLLTLTAGVSAAPNSEPSSTPTNAPSSIELHDQFDAPQRLSFPGTNVTLLTIADKKGSEQIAGWVTPLKQRFGKRIDIRGLADVSTVPRPLRGIVRRKFQRLQTYPVMLDWSGEVVKALTYVPDRANVLVLDARGQILKRISGEANPKSVQDLCAAIDRVLVNRADKPSAQ
;
A
#
# COMPACT_ATOMS: atom_id res chain seq x y z
N MET A 1 -64.35 47.51 8.34
CA MET A 1 -64.34 46.34 9.25
C MET A 1 -63.92 45.13 8.47
N LYS A 2 -62.69 44.72 8.50
CA LYS A 2 -62.19 43.36 8.24
C LYS A 2 -60.73 43.34 8.61
N GLN A 3 -60.41 42.68 9.72
CA GLN A 3 -59.06 42.52 10.21
C GLN A 3 -58.30 41.51 9.34
N ILE A 4 -57.08 41.87 8.90
CA ILE A 4 -56.13 40.99 8.24
C ILE A 4 -55.17 40.48 9.29
N VAL A 5 -55.31 39.21 9.65
CA VAL A 5 -54.37 38.47 10.51
C VAL A 5 -53.14 38.11 9.71
N SER A 6 -52.01 38.74 10.05
CA SER A 6 -50.71 38.49 9.40
C SER A 6 -50.11 37.23 10.04
N LEU A 7 -50.07 36.14 9.29
CA LEU A 7 -49.45 34.84 9.71
C LEU A 7 -47.93 34.94 9.42
N LEU A 8 -47.17 35.05 10.49
CA LEU A 8 -45.69 35.06 10.45
C LEU A 8 -45.20 33.62 10.28
N LEU A 9 -44.76 33.28 9.06
CA LEU A 9 -44.17 31.96 8.77
C LEU A 9 -42.70 31.99 9.17
N LEU A 10 -42.37 31.33 10.29
CA LEU A 10 -40.99 31.17 10.76
C LEU A 10 -40.35 29.99 10.02
N THR A 11 -39.53 30.26 9.02
CA THR A 11 -38.74 29.25 8.30
C THR A 11 -37.54 28.85 9.16
N LEU A 12 -37.60 27.67 9.77
CA LEU A 12 -36.47 27.04 10.45
C LEU A 12 -35.52 26.43 9.41
N THR A 13 -34.43 27.13 9.09
CA THR A 13 -33.34 26.59 8.24
C THR A 13 -32.51 25.65 9.10
N ALA A 14 -32.72 24.34 8.95
CA ALA A 14 -31.84 23.32 9.50
C ALA A 14 -30.49 23.42 8.76
N GLY A 15 -29.49 23.96 9.41
CA GLY A 15 -28.11 23.93 8.95
C GLY A 15 -27.61 22.48 8.94
N VAL A 16 -27.44 21.91 7.76
CA VAL A 16 -26.71 20.64 7.58
C VAL A 16 -25.24 20.96 7.86
N SER A 17 -24.80 20.66 9.08
CA SER A 17 -23.39 20.66 9.45
C SER A 17 -22.73 19.48 8.73
N ALA A 18 -22.05 19.74 7.61
CA ALA A 18 -21.16 18.76 7.00
C ALA A 18 -20.05 18.46 8.00
N ALA A 19 -20.04 17.23 8.53
CA ALA A 19 -18.93 16.75 9.32
C ALA A 19 -17.64 16.85 8.51
N PRO A 20 -16.55 17.38 9.06
CA PRO A 20 -15.27 17.39 8.36
C PRO A 20 -14.89 15.93 8.11
N ASN A 21 -14.63 15.59 6.85
CA ASN A 21 -13.99 14.34 6.48
C ASN A 21 -12.67 14.25 7.25
N SER A 22 -12.68 13.46 8.31
CA SER A 22 -11.48 13.11 9.04
C SER A 22 -10.58 12.34 8.06
N GLU A 23 -9.63 13.03 7.46
CA GLU A 23 -8.50 12.37 6.83
C GLU A 23 -7.91 11.42 7.88
N PRO A 24 -7.67 10.14 7.55
CA PRO A 24 -7.06 9.23 8.50
C PRO A 24 -5.72 9.84 8.90
N SER A 25 -5.61 10.22 10.16
CA SER A 25 -4.39 10.71 10.78
C SER A 25 -3.24 9.79 10.37
N SER A 26 -2.31 10.32 9.57
CA SER A 26 -1.16 9.59 9.07
C SER A 26 -0.11 9.44 10.17
N THR A 27 -0.47 8.73 11.25
CA THR A 27 0.55 8.27 12.17
C THR A 27 1.40 7.23 11.44
N PRO A 28 2.69 7.43 11.28
CA PRO A 28 3.54 6.48 10.57
C PRO A 28 3.51 5.16 11.34
N THR A 29 2.91 4.15 10.74
CA THR A 29 2.96 2.79 11.29
C THR A 29 4.25 2.15 10.77
N ASN A 30 5.03 1.56 11.66
CA ASN A 30 6.21 0.81 11.26
C ASN A 30 5.80 -0.56 10.71
N ALA A 31 6.53 -1.01 9.68
CA ALA A 31 6.47 -2.39 9.25
C ALA A 31 7.13 -3.29 10.33
N PRO A 32 6.83 -4.60 10.34
CA PRO A 32 7.58 -5.57 11.12
C PRO A 32 9.09 -5.44 10.85
N SER A 33 9.92 -5.59 11.88
CA SER A 33 11.38 -5.48 11.75
C SER A 33 11.99 -6.50 10.79
N SER A 34 11.31 -7.64 10.61
CA SER A 34 11.65 -8.66 9.61
C SER A 34 10.40 -9.32 9.09
N ILE A 35 10.36 -9.55 7.77
CA ILE A 35 9.36 -10.35 7.07
C ILE A 35 10.12 -11.47 6.38
N GLU A 36 9.83 -12.72 6.74
CA GLU A 36 10.47 -13.90 6.18
C GLU A 36 9.39 -14.83 5.63
N LEU A 37 9.39 -15.00 4.32
CA LEU A 37 8.44 -15.86 3.61
C LEU A 37 9.17 -16.58 2.47
N HIS A 38 8.57 -17.64 1.95
CA HIS A 38 9.04 -18.27 0.72
C HIS A 38 8.34 -17.66 -0.49
N ASP A 39 9.05 -17.56 -1.58
CA ASP A 39 8.48 -17.15 -2.86
C ASP A 39 7.84 -18.35 -3.61
N GLN A 40 7.39 -18.10 -4.84
CA GLN A 40 6.81 -19.14 -5.69
C GLN A 40 7.80 -20.23 -6.11
N PHE A 41 9.11 -19.98 -6.03
CA PHE A 41 10.16 -20.95 -6.33
C PHE A 41 10.62 -21.71 -5.10
N ASP A 42 9.95 -21.50 -3.98
CA ASP A 42 10.30 -22.05 -2.65
C ASP A 42 11.62 -21.52 -2.08
N ALA A 43 12.12 -20.43 -2.66
CA ALA A 43 13.30 -19.75 -2.16
C ALA A 43 12.94 -18.82 -0.99
N PRO A 44 13.74 -18.82 0.09
CA PRO A 44 13.50 -17.91 1.22
C PRO A 44 13.71 -16.47 0.79
N GLN A 45 12.74 -15.62 1.04
CA GLN A 45 12.77 -14.19 0.83
C GLN A 45 12.72 -13.48 2.17
N ARG A 46 13.63 -12.55 2.37
CA ARG A 46 13.71 -11.76 3.59
C ARG A 46 13.65 -10.27 3.25
N LEU A 47 12.80 -9.56 3.95
CA LEU A 47 12.76 -8.11 4.00
C LEU A 47 12.99 -7.71 5.46
N SER A 48 14.12 -7.09 5.76
CA SER A 48 14.50 -6.70 7.13
C SER A 48 14.84 -5.23 7.23
N PHE A 49 14.54 -4.66 8.37
CA PHE A 49 14.83 -3.26 8.69
C PHE A 49 15.72 -3.17 9.96
N PRO A 50 16.69 -2.27 9.99
CA PRO A 50 17.02 -1.29 8.95
C PRO A 50 17.60 -1.94 7.69
N GLY A 51 17.17 -1.45 6.53
CA GLY A 51 17.65 -1.83 5.21
C GLY A 51 18.54 -0.76 4.58
N THR A 52 18.93 -1.02 3.33
CA THR A 52 19.80 -0.09 2.58
C THR A 52 19.03 0.89 1.71
N ASN A 53 17.80 0.58 1.28
CA ASN A 53 17.05 1.36 0.30
C ASN A 53 15.64 1.67 0.76
N VAL A 54 15.01 2.64 0.08
CA VAL A 54 13.56 2.81 0.11
C VAL A 54 12.93 1.57 -0.50
N THR A 55 11.94 0.99 0.16
CA THR A 55 11.22 -0.18 -0.33
C THR A 55 9.81 0.20 -0.77
N LEU A 56 9.47 -0.15 -2.00
CA LEU A 56 8.10 -0.19 -2.48
C LEU A 56 7.56 -1.60 -2.26
N LEU A 57 6.73 -1.79 -1.23
CA LEU A 57 6.08 -3.06 -0.96
C LEU A 57 4.67 -3.05 -1.53
N THR A 58 4.41 -3.97 -2.46
CA THR A 58 3.09 -4.18 -3.04
C THR A 58 2.47 -5.43 -2.43
N ILE A 59 1.21 -5.32 -1.98
CA ILE A 59 0.49 -6.42 -1.36
C ILE A 59 -0.82 -6.62 -2.12
N ALA A 60 -1.13 -7.84 -2.50
CA ALA A 60 -2.38 -8.15 -3.17
C ALA A 60 -2.81 -9.61 -2.97
N ASP A 61 -4.12 -9.82 -2.98
CA ASP A 61 -4.75 -11.10 -3.27
C ASP A 61 -4.93 -11.30 -4.78
N LYS A 62 -5.75 -12.29 -5.16
CA LYS A 62 -6.03 -12.58 -6.56
C LYS A 62 -6.65 -11.39 -7.30
N LYS A 63 -7.63 -10.68 -6.70
CA LYS A 63 -8.31 -9.54 -7.34
C LYS A 63 -7.41 -8.31 -7.37
N GLY A 64 -6.78 -8.00 -6.25
CA GLY A 64 -5.84 -6.87 -6.16
C GLY A 64 -4.64 -7.01 -7.10
N SER A 65 -4.23 -8.25 -7.44
CA SER A 65 -3.07 -8.49 -8.30
C SER A 65 -3.22 -7.92 -9.72
N GLU A 66 -4.43 -7.78 -10.22
CA GLU A 66 -4.72 -7.20 -11.53
C GLU A 66 -4.40 -5.69 -11.59
N GLN A 67 -4.40 -5.03 -10.43
CA GLN A 67 -4.15 -3.59 -10.29
C GLN A 67 -2.66 -3.25 -10.07
N ILE A 68 -1.82 -4.24 -9.73
CA ILE A 68 -0.40 -4.02 -9.35
C ILE A 68 0.42 -3.38 -10.47
N ALA A 69 0.21 -3.81 -11.72
CA ALA A 69 0.99 -3.32 -12.85
C ALA A 69 0.87 -1.79 -13.04
N GLY A 70 -0.31 -1.23 -12.79
CA GLY A 70 -0.55 0.21 -12.85
C GLY A 70 0.31 1.01 -11.87
N TRP A 71 0.67 0.42 -10.74
CA TRP A 71 1.54 1.03 -9.74
C TRP A 71 3.02 0.79 -10.03
N VAL A 72 3.39 -0.46 -10.27
CA VAL A 72 4.80 -0.87 -10.36
C VAL A 72 5.46 -0.33 -11.62
N THR A 73 4.76 -0.34 -12.76
CA THR A 73 5.35 0.05 -14.05
C THR A 73 5.89 1.49 -14.03
N PRO A 74 5.09 2.53 -13.70
CA PRO A 74 5.59 3.90 -13.72
C PRO A 74 6.68 4.16 -12.67
N LEU A 75 6.55 3.54 -11.48
CA LEU A 75 7.54 3.71 -10.42
C LEU A 75 8.87 3.04 -10.78
N LYS A 76 8.84 1.85 -11.38
CA LYS A 76 10.03 1.16 -11.88
C LYS A 76 10.71 1.95 -13.00
N GLN A 77 9.94 2.53 -13.92
CA GLN A 77 10.48 3.38 -14.99
C GLN A 77 11.17 4.62 -14.43
N ARG A 78 10.57 5.28 -13.41
CA ARG A 78 11.13 6.51 -12.83
C ARG A 78 12.33 6.27 -11.93
N PHE A 79 12.29 5.26 -11.07
CA PHE A 79 13.27 5.07 -10.01
C PHE A 79 14.29 3.97 -10.29
N GLY A 80 13.95 2.98 -11.11
CA GLY A 80 14.83 1.88 -11.47
C GLY A 80 15.41 1.17 -10.26
N LYS A 81 16.74 1.12 -10.17
CA LYS A 81 17.48 0.48 -9.08
C LYS A 81 17.63 1.34 -7.81
N ARG A 82 17.11 2.57 -7.81
CA ARG A 82 17.20 3.47 -6.64
C ARG A 82 16.28 3.07 -5.49
N ILE A 83 15.30 2.22 -5.78
CA ILE A 83 14.37 1.66 -4.80
C ILE A 83 14.31 0.14 -4.95
N ASP A 84 13.98 -0.53 -3.86
CA ASP A 84 13.68 -1.96 -3.86
C ASP A 84 12.18 -2.17 -4.04
N ILE A 85 11.79 -2.92 -5.08
CA ILE A 85 10.39 -3.27 -5.31
C ILE A 85 10.18 -4.71 -4.86
N ARG A 86 9.28 -4.91 -3.92
CA ARG A 86 8.94 -6.21 -3.32
C ARG A 86 7.46 -6.51 -3.49
N GLY A 87 7.15 -7.73 -3.92
CA GLY A 87 5.78 -8.23 -4.02
C GLY A 87 5.46 -9.19 -2.88
N LEU A 88 4.28 -9.04 -2.29
CA LEU A 88 3.72 -9.91 -1.28
C LEU A 88 2.31 -10.31 -1.71
N ALA A 89 2.06 -11.59 -1.85
CA ALA A 89 0.75 -12.13 -2.21
C ALA A 89 0.06 -12.70 -0.98
N ASP A 90 -1.16 -12.24 -0.71
CA ASP A 90 -2.06 -12.90 0.22
C ASP A 90 -2.64 -14.15 -0.44
N VAL A 91 -2.20 -15.30 0.03
CA VAL A 91 -2.67 -16.62 -0.41
C VAL A 91 -3.24 -17.44 0.77
N SER A 92 -3.55 -16.76 1.88
CA SER A 92 -4.02 -17.38 3.12
C SER A 92 -5.35 -18.11 2.96
N THR A 93 -6.21 -17.63 2.07
CA THR A 93 -7.52 -18.26 1.78
C THR A 93 -7.41 -19.52 0.93
N VAL A 94 -6.22 -19.86 0.40
CA VAL A 94 -6.02 -21.03 -0.44
C VAL A 94 -5.94 -22.29 0.39
N PRO A 95 -6.84 -23.29 0.20
CA PRO A 95 -6.78 -24.58 0.89
C PRO A 95 -5.45 -25.30 0.67
N ARG A 96 -4.94 -25.96 1.70
CA ARG A 96 -3.63 -26.67 1.65
C ARG A 96 -3.45 -27.55 0.41
N PRO A 97 -4.42 -28.39 -0.03
CA PRO A 97 -4.25 -29.25 -1.21
C PRO A 97 -4.04 -28.45 -2.51
N LEU A 98 -4.51 -27.22 -2.59
CA LEU A 98 -4.41 -26.37 -3.79
C LEU A 98 -3.15 -25.50 -3.84
N ARG A 99 -2.38 -25.42 -2.75
CA ARG A 99 -1.18 -24.56 -2.66
C ARG A 99 -0.16 -24.84 -3.76
N GLY A 100 0.08 -26.12 -4.08
CA GLY A 100 0.98 -26.49 -5.17
C GLY A 100 0.51 -26.00 -6.55
N ILE A 101 -0.79 -25.97 -6.80
CA ILE A 101 -1.36 -25.47 -8.06
C ILE A 101 -1.18 -23.95 -8.14
N VAL A 102 -1.48 -23.24 -7.06
CA VAL A 102 -1.32 -21.78 -6.99
C VAL A 102 0.15 -21.39 -7.16
N ARG A 103 1.08 -22.09 -6.47
CA ARG A 103 2.53 -21.86 -6.62
C ARG A 103 2.98 -22.01 -8.09
N ARG A 104 2.60 -23.09 -8.78
CA ARG A 104 2.90 -23.29 -10.20
C ARG A 104 2.31 -22.20 -11.09
N LYS A 105 1.13 -21.66 -10.75
CA LYS A 105 0.54 -20.54 -11.46
C LYS A 105 1.40 -19.28 -11.31
N PHE A 106 1.85 -18.96 -10.11
CA PHE A 106 2.78 -17.85 -9.87
C PHE A 106 4.10 -18.02 -10.64
N GLN A 107 4.70 -19.22 -10.64
CA GLN A 107 5.93 -19.52 -11.39
C GLN A 107 5.78 -19.25 -12.89
N ARG A 108 4.60 -19.51 -13.47
CA ARG A 108 4.34 -19.25 -14.89
C ARG A 108 4.06 -17.80 -15.21
N LEU A 109 3.46 -17.06 -14.29
CA LEU A 109 3.01 -15.69 -14.52
C LEU A 109 4.05 -14.64 -14.08
N GLN A 110 4.92 -14.98 -13.15
CA GLN A 110 5.86 -14.03 -12.53
C GLN A 110 7.28 -14.56 -12.64
N THR A 111 8.12 -13.82 -13.34
CA THR A 111 9.55 -14.12 -13.50
C THR A 111 10.41 -13.58 -12.34
N TYR A 112 9.86 -12.71 -11.52
CA TYR A 112 10.52 -12.15 -10.34
C TYR A 112 9.92 -12.74 -9.05
N PRO A 113 10.70 -12.80 -7.97
CA PRO A 113 10.23 -13.34 -6.69
C PRO A 113 9.03 -12.57 -6.13
N VAL A 114 8.01 -13.30 -5.72
CA VAL A 114 6.85 -12.78 -4.99
C VAL A 114 6.70 -13.58 -3.71
N MET A 115 6.78 -12.93 -2.57
CA MET A 115 6.58 -13.56 -1.26
C MET A 115 5.14 -14.07 -1.13
N LEU A 116 4.96 -15.31 -0.69
CA LEU A 116 3.64 -15.93 -0.56
C LEU A 116 3.26 -16.08 0.92
N ASP A 117 2.34 -15.26 1.39
CA ASP A 117 1.83 -15.35 2.77
C ASP A 117 0.69 -16.37 2.84
N TRP A 118 1.05 -17.61 3.17
CA TRP A 118 0.09 -18.69 3.35
C TRP A 118 -0.62 -18.67 4.71
N SER A 119 -0.13 -17.91 5.66
CA SER A 119 -0.71 -17.76 7.00
C SER A 119 -1.68 -16.58 7.09
N GLY A 120 -1.44 -15.54 6.30
CA GLY A 120 -2.13 -14.26 6.38
C GLY A 120 -1.65 -13.39 7.54
N GLU A 121 -0.63 -13.81 8.30
CA GLU A 121 -0.13 -13.08 9.46
C GLU A 121 0.59 -11.79 9.06
N VAL A 122 1.39 -11.86 7.99
CA VAL A 122 2.15 -10.70 7.51
C VAL A 122 1.23 -9.64 6.93
N VAL A 123 0.28 -10.05 6.06
CA VAL A 123 -0.67 -9.10 5.47
C VAL A 123 -1.57 -8.47 6.53
N LYS A 124 -1.93 -9.21 7.57
CA LYS A 124 -2.67 -8.70 8.72
C LYS A 124 -1.86 -7.68 9.52
N ALA A 125 -0.59 -7.99 9.80
CA ALA A 125 0.31 -7.08 10.52
C ALA A 125 0.55 -5.77 9.74
N LEU A 126 0.51 -5.83 8.40
CA LEU A 126 0.63 -4.68 7.51
C LEU A 126 -0.71 -3.96 7.26
N THR A 127 -1.78 -4.34 7.93
CA THR A 127 -3.12 -3.72 7.79
C THR A 127 -3.57 -3.68 6.32
N TYR A 128 -3.45 -4.82 5.66
CA TYR A 128 -3.83 -5.01 4.26
C TYR A 128 -5.35 -4.87 4.06
N VAL A 129 -5.75 -4.28 2.94
CA VAL A 129 -7.14 -4.16 2.51
C VAL A 129 -7.41 -5.18 1.40
N PRO A 130 -8.29 -6.17 1.59
CA PRO A 130 -8.60 -7.21 0.60
C PRO A 130 -9.20 -6.67 -0.71
N ASP A 131 -9.15 -7.50 -1.74
CA ASP A 131 -9.75 -7.26 -3.07
C ASP A 131 -9.18 -6.07 -3.84
N ARG A 132 -8.05 -5.51 -3.41
CA ARG A 132 -7.37 -4.41 -4.08
C ARG A 132 -5.86 -4.44 -3.91
N ALA A 133 -5.15 -3.76 -4.80
CA ALA A 133 -3.73 -3.54 -4.60
C ALA A 133 -3.50 -2.66 -3.37
N ASN A 134 -2.52 -3.01 -2.57
CA ASN A 134 -2.03 -2.17 -1.49
C ASN A 134 -0.56 -1.85 -1.77
N VAL A 135 -0.23 -0.58 -1.74
CA VAL A 135 1.11 -0.09 -2.06
C VAL A 135 1.64 0.72 -0.89
N LEU A 136 2.76 0.29 -0.34
CA LEU A 136 3.42 0.93 0.78
C LEU A 136 4.80 1.42 0.35
N VAL A 137 5.12 2.65 0.69
CA VAL A 137 6.49 3.19 0.62
C VAL A 137 7.08 3.13 2.01
N LEU A 138 8.16 2.37 2.16
CA LEU A 138 8.89 2.21 3.42
C LEU A 138 10.27 2.87 3.28
N ASP A 139 10.69 3.58 4.32
CA ASP A 139 12.06 4.06 4.41
C ASP A 139 13.03 2.93 4.79
N ALA A 140 14.31 3.25 4.86
CA ALA A 140 15.35 2.29 5.26
C ALA A 140 15.20 1.78 6.71
N ARG A 141 14.39 2.42 7.55
CA ARG A 141 14.11 2.00 8.93
C ARG A 141 12.85 1.14 9.06
N GLY A 142 12.10 0.94 7.95
CA GLY A 142 10.83 0.24 7.94
C GLY A 142 9.63 1.11 8.31
N GLN A 143 9.80 2.43 8.38
CA GLN A 143 8.71 3.35 8.60
C GLN A 143 7.85 3.46 7.33
N ILE A 144 6.55 3.30 7.47
CA ILE A 144 5.60 3.44 6.36
C ILE A 144 5.34 4.94 6.14
N LEU A 145 5.93 5.46 5.08
CA LEU A 145 5.83 6.88 4.71
C LEU A 145 4.55 7.20 3.94
N LYS A 146 4.09 6.24 3.16
CA LYS A 146 2.87 6.37 2.37
C LYS A 146 2.21 5.00 2.22
N ARG A 147 0.89 5.00 2.29
CA ARG A 147 0.04 3.84 2.03
C ARG A 147 -1.07 4.25 1.09
N ILE A 148 -1.27 3.49 0.02
CA ILE A 148 -2.39 3.69 -0.92
C ILE A 148 -2.98 2.32 -1.23
N SER A 149 -4.29 2.25 -1.42
CA SER A 149 -5.00 1.01 -1.81
C SER A 149 -5.90 1.28 -3.01
N GLY A 150 -6.06 0.28 -3.87
CA GLY A 150 -6.94 0.31 -5.04
C GLY A 150 -6.18 0.47 -6.35
N GLU A 151 -6.89 0.91 -7.38
CA GLU A 151 -6.33 1.10 -8.72
C GLU A 151 -5.44 2.33 -8.79
N ALA A 152 -4.39 2.23 -9.62
CA ALA A 152 -3.50 3.34 -9.87
C ALA A 152 -4.20 4.43 -10.71
N ASN A 153 -4.01 5.68 -10.32
CA ASN A 153 -4.37 6.83 -11.12
C ASN A 153 -3.20 7.82 -11.16
N PRO A 154 -3.15 8.75 -12.12
CA PRO A 154 -2.02 9.66 -12.29
C PRO A 154 -1.67 10.44 -11.01
N LYS A 155 -2.67 10.94 -10.29
CA LYS A 155 -2.47 11.70 -9.04
C LYS A 155 -1.84 10.82 -7.95
N SER A 156 -2.38 9.63 -7.73
CA SER A 156 -1.88 8.72 -6.70
C SER A 156 -0.45 8.23 -7.00
N VAL A 157 -0.13 7.98 -8.28
CA VAL A 157 1.24 7.65 -8.70
C VAL A 157 2.18 8.82 -8.44
N GLN A 158 1.76 10.05 -8.76
CA GLN A 158 2.54 11.26 -8.49
C GLN A 158 2.77 11.45 -6.99
N ASP A 159 1.77 11.21 -6.15
CA ASP A 159 1.88 11.29 -4.69
C ASP A 159 2.92 10.29 -4.15
N LEU A 160 2.94 9.04 -4.68
CA LEU A 160 3.97 8.05 -4.35
C LEU A 160 5.36 8.49 -4.81
N CYS A 161 5.47 9.01 -6.04
CA CYS A 161 6.72 9.56 -6.55
C CYS A 161 7.26 10.65 -5.62
N ALA A 162 6.43 11.59 -5.22
CA ALA A 162 6.83 12.68 -4.32
C ALA A 162 7.28 12.16 -2.94
N ALA A 163 6.63 11.12 -2.41
CA ALA A 163 7.04 10.50 -1.15
C ALA A 163 8.42 9.83 -1.27
N ILE A 164 8.66 9.11 -2.36
CA ILE A 164 9.96 8.46 -2.63
C ILE A 164 11.06 9.50 -2.83
N ASP A 165 10.82 10.53 -3.67
CA ASP A 165 11.80 11.57 -3.95
C ASP A 165 12.27 12.27 -2.68
N ARG A 166 11.36 12.63 -1.76
CA ARG A 166 11.72 13.28 -0.49
C ARG A 166 12.73 12.46 0.31
N VAL A 167 12.57 11.15 0.35
CA VAL A 167 13.47 10.28 1.11
C VAL A 167 14.81 10.11 0.42
N LEU A 168 14.80 10.01 -0.91
CA LEU A 168 16.03 9.89 -1.70
C LEU A 168 16.87 11.16 -1.63
N VAL A 169 16.25 12.36 -1.64
CA VAL A 169 16.94 13.65 -1.47
C VAL A 169 17.54 13.78 -0.07
N ASN A 170 16.74 13.57 0.98
CA ASN A 170 17.21 13.65 2.36
C ASN A 170 18.37 12.68 2.68
N ARG A 171 18.53 11.65 1.86
CA ARG A 171 19.59 10.67 1.99
C ARG A 171 20.87 11.10 1.28
N ALA A 172 20.77 11.80 0.16
CA ALA A 172 21.90 12.35 -0.57
C ALA A 172 22.59 13.46 0.23
N ASP A 173 21.82 14.21 1.04
CA ASP A 173 22.31 15.33 1.86
C ASP A 173 22.92 14.89 3.20
N LYS A 174 22.88 13.59 3.53
CA LYS A 174 23.50 13.08 4.76
C LYS A 174 24.86 12.47 4.44
N PRO A 175 25.98 13.20 4.72
CA PRO A 175 27.32 12.63 4.50
C PRO A 175 27.44 11.33 5.30
N SER A 176 28.01 10.30 4.65
CA SER A 176 28.34 9.03 5.29
C SER A 176 29.21 9.33 6.50
N ALA A 177 28.67 9.18 7.71
CA ALA A 177 29.50 9.15 8.90
C ALA A 177 30.44 7.95 8.77
N GLN A 178 31.69 8.26 8.56
CA GLN A 178 32.82 7.31 8.61
C GLN A 178 33.03 6.85 10.04
#